data_7373bfcd710b15fa2e577abe9027d413
#
_entry.id   7373bfcd710b15fa2e577abe9027d413
#
_cell.length_a   1.000
_cell.length_b   1.000
_cell.length_c   1.000
_cell.angle_alpha   90.00
_cell.angle_beta   90.00
_cell.angle_gamma   90.00
#
_symmetry.space_group_name_H-M   'P 1'
#
loop_
_entity.id
_entity.type
_entity.pdbx_description
1 polymer ?
#
loop_
_entity_poly.entity_id
_entity_poly.type
_entity_poly.pdbx_seq_one_letter_code
_entity_poly.pdbx_strand_id
1 'polypeptide(L)'
;MKKLFKYIPILLATWLIVACQNNDEADFKNKAFIDGKTFTTETIIKGAGSMVKSLTLSTSRPAEKDLNATFKTAPQMVDTYNKAYYNKAVLLPDSCYSILVGDVKINQGSVKSNAAQFEFSKLGGLDRSTTYVLPVTVECNDIELLQSAKNYYFVFRAGALINVVADVSRNYLQVDWKTPELVTDMKQITMEALI
;
A
#
# COMPACT_ATOMS: atom_id res chain seq x y z
N MET A 1 -49.99 -17.45 44.79
CA MET A 1 -49.40 -16.60 43.70
C MET A 1 -48.15 -15.79 44.10
N LYS A 2 -47.88 -15.50 45.36
CA LYS A 2 -46.71 -14.71 45.78
C LYS A 2 -45.34 -15.44 45.73
N LYS A 3 -45.31 -16.78 45.66
CA LYS A 3 -44.02 -17.54 45.64
C LYS A 3 -43.42 -17.69 44.26
N LEU A 4 -44.19 -17.53 43.19
CA LEU A 4 -43.71 -17.66 41.82
C LEU A 4 -42.89 -16.44 41.37
N PHE A 5 -43.19 -15.25 41.91
CA PHE A 5 -42.50 -14.00 41.57
C PHE A 5 -41.03 -13.92 42.05
N LYS A 6 -40.65 -14.75 43.01
CA LYS A 6 -39.30 -14.78 43.58
C LYS A 6 -38.26 -15.43 42.66
N TYR A 7 -38.68 -16.24 41.69
CA TYR A 7 -37.80 -16.97 40.79
C TYR A 7 -37.66 -16.33 39.41
N ILE A 8 -38.50 -15.32 39.11
CA ILE A 8 -38.45 -14.60 37.83
C ILE A 8 -37.11 -13.91 37.59
N PRO A 9 -36.48 -13.20 38.58
CA PRO A 9 -35.19 -12.58 38.35
C PRO A 9 -34.06 -13.59 38.14
N ILE A 10 -34.13 -14.77 38.71
CA ILE A 10 -33.14 -15.83 38.53
C ILE A 10 -33.27 -16.43 37.13
N LEU A 11 -34.48 -16.61 36.62
CA LEU A 11 -34.73 -17.11 35.26
C LEU A 11 -34.31 -16.08 34.21
N LEU A 12 -34.46 -14.78 34.47
CA LEU A 12 -34.03 -13.70 33.60
C LEU A 12 -32.48 -13.57 33.56
N ALA A 13 -31.83 -13.80 34.72
CA ALA A 13 -30.36 -13.76 34.81
C ALA A 13 -29.69 -14.92 34.08
N THR A 14 -30.29 -16.09 34.02
CA THR A 14 -29.78 -17.22 33.25
C THR A 14 -29.89 -17.01 31.73
N TRP A 15 -30.88 -16.26 31.26
CA TRP A 15 -31.00 -15.91 29.83
C TRP A 15 -29.95 -14.91 29.35
N LEU A 16 -29.46 -14.05 30.25
CA LEU A 16 -28.44 -13.07 29.91
C LEU A 16 -27.02 -13.68 29.77
N ILE A 17 -26.78 -14.84 30.37
CA ILE A 17 -25.47 -15.52 30.31
C ILE A 17 -25.31 -16.28 28.97
N VAL A 18 -26.39 -16.66 28.30
CA VAL A 18 -26.32 -17.37 27.01
C VAL A 18 -26.08 -16.42 25.82
N ALA A 19 -26.26 -15.11 26.00
CA ALA A 19 -26.10 -14.11 24.93
C ALA A 19 -24.64 -13.75 24.63
N CYS A 20 -23.67 -14.23 25.40
CA CYS A 20 -22.23 -13.97 25.19
C CYS A 20 -21.44 -15.19 24.72
N GLN A 21 -22.07 -16.17 24.11
CA GLN A 21 -21.31 -17.13 23.28
C GLN A 21 -21.10 -16.51 21.89
N ASN A 22 -20.18 -15.56 21.82
CA ASN A 22 -19.64 -15.13 20.56
C ASN A 22 -18.86 -16.30 19.97
N ASN A 23 -19.49 -17.03 19.06
CA ASN A 23 -18.81 -17.93 18.12
C ASN A 23 -18.04 -17.12 17.04
N ASP A 24 -17.67 -15.89 17.35
CA ASP A 24 -16.90 -15.03 16.44
C ASP A 24 -15.56 -15.67 16.02
N GLU A 25 -14.99 -16.54 16.85
CA GLU A 25 -13.77 -17.28 16.48
C GLU A 25 -13.99 -18.28 15.33
N ALA A 26 -15.20 -18.81 15.17
CA ALA A 26 -15.50 -19.77 14.09
C ALA A 26 -15.72 -19.05 12.74
N ASP A 27 -16.16 -17.81 12.76
CA ASP A 27 -16.42 -17.03 11.53
C ASP A 27 -15.17 -16.32 10.98
N PHE A 28 -14.12 -16.14 11.78
CA PHE A 28 -12.83 -15.61 11.30
C PHE A 28 -11.99 -16.72 10.66
N LYS A 29 -12.35 -17.09 9.43
CA LYS A 29 -11.51 -17.99 8.62
C LYS A 29 -10.12 -17.39 8.45
N ASN A 30 -9.10 -18.23 8.57
CA ASN A 30 -7.75 -17.82 8.26
C ASN A 30 -7.67 -17.40 6.78
N LYS A 31 -7.19 -16.21 6.51
CA LYS A 31 -7.02 -15.69 5.15
C LYS A 31 -5.60 -15.23 4.93
N ALA A 32 -5.13 -15.40 3.70
CA ALA A 32 -3.83 -14.89 3.31
C ALA A 32 -3.96 -13.51 2.64
N PHE A 33 -2.95 -12.68 2.81
CA PHE A 33 -2.89 -11.32 2.29
C PHE A 33 -1.45 -10.89 2.03
N ILE A 34 -1.25 -9.94 1.13
CA ILE A 34 0.06 -9.33 0.90
C ILE A 34 0.41 -8.47 2.11
N ASP A 35 1.56 -8.80 2.74
CA ASP A 35 2.04 -8.10 3.92
C ASP A 35 2.70 -6.78 3.51
N GLY A 36 2.06 -5.68 3.85
CA GLY A 36 2.57 -4.33 3.57
C GLY A 36 1.83 -3.28 4.39
N LYS A 37 2.53 -2.23 4.78
CA LYS A 37 1.91 -1.08 5.46
C LYS A 37 0.93 -0.34 4.55
N THR A 38 1.16 -0.42 3.24
CA THR A 38 0.37 0.21 2.19
C THR A 38 0.22 -0.76 1.03
N PHE A 39 -0.78 -0.58 0.20
CA PHE A 39 -0.97 -1.38 -1.03
C PHE A 39 -0.27 -0.77 -2.24
N THR A 40 0.49 0.30 -2.03
CA THR A 40 1.27 0.97 -3.06
C THR A 40 2.66 1.30 -2.54
N THR A 41 3.64 1.24 -3.41
CA THR A 41 4.98 1.82 -3.15
C THR A 41 5.30 2.80 -4.26
N GLU A 42 5.44 4.07 -3.89
CA GLU A 42 5.93 5.07 -4.82
C GLU A 42 7.46 5.08 -4.84
N THR A 43 8.03 5.00 -6.02
CA THR A 43 9.48 5.02 -6.24
C THR A 43 9.84 6.16 -7.17
N ILE A 44 10.71 7.04 -6.70
CA ILE A 44 11.27 8.11 -7.54
C ILE A 44 12.43 7.54 -8.35
N ILE A 45 12.35 7.68 -9.67
CA ILE A 45 13.41 7.24 -10.60
C ILE A 45 14.56 8.23 -10.50
N LYS A 46 15.70 7.81 -9.96
CA LYS A 46 16.89 8.65 -9.77
C LYS A 46 18.02 8.42 -10.78
N GLY A 47 17.86 7.45 -11.70
CA GLY A 47 18.93 7.13 -12.65
C GLY A 47 18.73 5.79 -13.37
N ALA A 48 19.78 5.27 -14.00
CA ALA A 48 19.76 4.07 -14.82
C ALA A 48 20.04 2.76 -14.07
N GLY A 49 20.12 2.78 -12.75
CA GLY A 49 20.39 1.58 -11.94
C GLY A 49 19.21 0.62 -11.89
N SER A 50 19.50 -0.65 -11.55
CA SER A 50 18.47 -1.63 -11.19
C SER A 50 18.17 -1.58 -9.70
N MET A 51 16.94 -2.00 -9.32
CA MET A 51 16.53 -2.14 -7.95
C MET A 51 15.67 -3.39 -7.77
N VAL A 52 15.78 -4.03 -6.61
CA VAL A 52 14.94 -5.17 -6.24
C VAL A 52 13.95 -4.72 -5.16
N LYS A 53 12.69 -5.06 -5.35
CA LYS A 53 11.63 -4.90 -4.36
C LYS A 53 11.09 -6.27 -3.97
N SER A 54 10.71 -6.42 -2.72
CA SER A 54 10.21 -7.68 -2.18
C SER A 54 8.83 -7.52 -1.62
N LEU A 55 7.99 -8.56 -1.82
CA LEU A 55 6.69 -8.70 -1.19
C LEU A 55 6.64 -10.03 -0.45
N THR A 56 5.90 -10.08 0.64
CA THR A 56 5.65 -11.32 1.38
C THR A 56 4.15 -11.54 1.51
N LEU A 57 3.76 -12.81 1.57
CA LEU A 57 2.41 -13.22 1.88
C LEU A 57 2.34 -13.56 3.37
N SER A 58 1.29 -13.10 4.05
CA SER A 58 1.05 -13.41 5.46
C SER A 58 -0.34 -13.98 5.66
N THR A 59 -0.53 -14.71 6.75
CA THR A 59 -1.82 -15.21 7.20
C THR A 59 -2.18 -14.59 8.55
N SER A 60 -3.47 -14.49 8.85
CA SER A 60 -3.96 -13.95 10.12
C SER A 60 -3.68 -14.86 11.32
N ARG A 61 -3.49 -16.17 11.08
CA ARG A 61 -3.15 -17.19 12.07
C ARG A 61 -2.07 -18.11 11.48
N PRO A 62 -1.34 -18.86 12.31
CA PRO A 62 -0.39 -19.87 11.81
C PRO A 62 -1.04 -20.82 10.82
N ALA A 63 -0.34 -21.12 9.74
CA ALA A 63 -0.81 -22.02 8.69
C ALA A 63 -0.94 -23.44 9.24
N GLU A 64 -2.08 -24.08 9.03
CA GLU A 64 -2.33 -25.48 9.46
C GLU A 64 -1.58 -26.50 8.62
N LYS A 65 -1.25 -26.13 7.37
CA LYS A 65 -0.47 -26.91 6.40
C LYS A 65 0.44 -25.97 5.61
N ASP A 66 1.34 -26.54 4.83
CA ASP A 66 2.10 -25.75 3.86
C ASP A 66 1.18 -25.10 2.84
N LEU A 67 1.36 -23.79 2.61
CA LEU A 67 0.59 -23.01 1.66
C LEU A 67 1.51 -22.50 0.56
N ASN A 68 1.12 -22.77 -0.70
CA ASN A 68 1.87 -22.30 -1.86
C ASN A 68 1.08 -21.21 -2.57
N ALA A 69 1.75 -20.14 -2.95
CA ALA A 69 1.16 -19.03 -3.65
C ALA A 69 2.12 -18.50 -4.72
N THR A 70 1.55 -17.88 -5.75
CA THR A 70 2.31 -17.31 -6.86
C THR A 70 1.94 -15.86 -7.06
N PHE A 71 2.94 -15.00 -7.09
CA PHE A 71 2.77 -13.58 -7.47
C PHE A 71 2.85 -13.45 -8.99
N LYS A 72 1.91 -12.71 -9.57
CA LYS A 72 1.83 -12.44 -11.00
C LYS A 72 1.59 -10.97 -11.27
N THR A 73 2.01 -10.49 -12.42
CA THR A 73 1.60 -9.16 -12.90
C THR A 73 0.12 -9.16 -13.28
N ALA A 74 -0.55 -8.04 -13.06
CA ALA A 74 -1.98 -7.86 -13.31
C ALA A 74 -2.24 -6.57 -14.13
N PRO A 75 -1.82 -6.50 -15.41
CA PRO A 75 -1.92 -5.29 -16.23
C PRO A 75 -3.34 -4.72 -16.30
N GLN A 76 -4.36 -5.58 -16.27
CA GLN A 76 -5.77 -5.20 -16.27
C GLN A 76 -6.18 -4.34 -15.05
N MET A 77 -5.35 -4.28 -14.02
CA MET A 77 -5.63 -3.52 -12.79
C MET A 77 -5.18 -2.05 -12.86
N VAL A 78 -4.59 -1.59 -13.98
CA VAL A 78 -4.16 -0.19 -14.16
C VAL A 78 -5.34 0.77 -14.04
N ASP A 79 -6.46 0.45 -14.67
CA ASP A 79 -7.66 1.28 -14.58
C ASP A 79 -8.23 1.32 -13.16
N THR A 80 -8.18 0.20 -12.45
CA THR A 80 -8.59 0.12 -11.05
C THR A 80 -7.71 1.00 -10.16
N TYR A 81 -6.39 0.96 -10.38
CA TYR A 81 -5.45 1.85 -9.71
C TYR A 81 -5.76 3.31 -9.99
N ASN A 82 -5.94 3.68 -11.27
CA ASN A 82 -6.20 5.06 -11.68
C ASN A 82 -7.48 5.62 -11.05
N LYS A 83 -8.53 4.80 -10.96
CA LYS A 83 -9.79 5.18 -10.30
C LYS A 83 -9.62 5.32 -8.79
N ALA A 84 -8.91 4.40 -8.15
CA ALA A 84 -8.74 4.39 -6.70
C ALA A 84 -7.85 5.53 -6.19
N TYR A 85 -6.83 5.91 -6.95
CA TYR A 85 -5.84 6.91 -6.56
C TYR A 85 -5.93 8.23 -7.34
N TYR A 86 -7.01 8.42 -8.12
CA TYR A 86 -7.23 9.63 -8.94
C TYR A 86 -6.02 9.98 -9.81
N ASN A 87 -5.41 8.97 -10.43
CA ASN A 87 -4.19 9.08 -11.21
C ASN A 87 -4.46 8.82 -12.71
N LYS A 88 -3.46 9.10 -13.54
CA LYS A 88 -3.41 8.79 -14.98
C LYS A 88 -2.16 7.97 -15.30
N ALA A 89 -1.85 7.01 -14.42
CA ALA A 89 -0.69 6.15 -14.61
C ALA A 89 -0.90 5.23 -15.83
N VAL A 90 0.20 4.92 -16.49
CA VAL A 90 0.26 3.91 -17.55
C VAL A 90 0.98 2.66 -17.05
N LEU A 91 0.75 1.54 -17.73
CA LEU A 91 1.43 0.30 -17.40
C LEU A 91 2.94 0.45 -17.57
N LEU A 92 3.72 -0.04 -16.61
CA LEU A 92 5.18 -0.12 -16.73
C LEU A 92 5.54 -1.07 -17.88
N PRO A 93 6.41 -0.66 -18.84
CA PRO A 93 6.81 -1.53 -19.94
C PRO A 93 7.47 -2.82 -19.47
N ASP A 94 7.20 -3.93 -20.14
CA ASP A 94 7.73 -5.26 -19.80
C ASP A 94 9.27 -5.33 -19.77
N SER A 95 9.92 -4.49 -20.57
CA SER A 95 11.38 -4.37 -20.58
C SER A 95 11.97 -3.75 -19.31
N CYS A 96 11.13 -3.18 -18.44
CA CYS A 96 11.54 -2.44 -17.24
C CYS A 96 11.44 -3.26 -15.96
N TYR A 97 10.95 -4.49 -16.01
CA TYR A 97 10.87 -5.35 -14.83
C TYR A 97 11.08 -6.83 -15.15
N SER A 98 11.44 -7.61 -14.13
CA SER A 98 11.42 -9.07 -14.14
C SER A 98 10.99 -9.60 -12.78
N ILE A 99 10.33 -10.75 -12.77
CA ILE A 99 9.99 -11.48 -11.53
C ILE A 99 11.11 -12.48 -11.28
N LEU A 100 11.97 -12.20 -10.31
CA LEU A 100 13.07 -13.08 -9.93
C LEU A 100 12.58 -14.28 -9.13
N VAL A 101 11.67 -14.03 -8.19
CA VAL A 101 11.01 -15.04 -7.35
C VAL A 101 9.53 -14.72 -7.32
N GLY A 102 8.72 -15.49 -8.03
CA GLY A 102 7.26 -15.34 -8.05
C GLY A 102 6.55 -16.30 -7.10
N ASP A 103 7.10 -17.50 -6.93
CA ASP A 103 6.53 -18.53 -6.09
C ASP A 103 6.99 -18.39 -4.65
N VAL A 104 6.02 -18.38 -3.74
CA VAL A 104 6.25 -18.24 -2.31
C VAL A 104 5.53 -19.32 -1.53
N LYS A 105 6.07 -19.66 -0.36
CA LYS A 105 5.54 -20.69 0.50
C LYS A 105 5.45 -20.20 1.94
N ILE A 106 4.32 -20.44 2.58
CA ILE A 106 4.17 -20.33 4.04
C ILE A 106 4.25 -21.75 4.59
N ASN A 107 5.25 -22.03 5.40
CA ASN A 107 5.38 -23.35 6.03
C ASN A 107 4.33 -23.54 7.12
N GLN A 108 3.92 -24.78 7.34
CA GLN A 108 3.06 -25.15 8.45
C GLN A 108 3.56 -24.56 9.77
N GLY A 109 2.66 -23.99 10.57
CA GLY A 109 2.96 -23.32 11.83
C GLY A 109 3.50 -21.91 11.70
N SER A 110 3.82 -21.44 10.49
CA SER A 110 4.27 -20.07 10.21
C SER A 110 3.10 -19.16 9.80
N VAL A 111 3.28 -17.86 9.95
CA VAL A 111 2.33 -16.83 9.51
C VAL A 111 2.83 -16.06 8.30
N LYS A 112 4.05 -16.31 7.83
CA LYS A 112 4.71 -15.50 6.80
C LYS A 112 5.46 -16.37 5.80
N SER A 113 5.40 -15.97 4.52
CA SER A 113 6.13 -16.66 3.44
C SER A 113 7.58 -16.19 3.33
N ASN A 114 8.38 -16.90 2.52
CA ASN A 114 9.56 -16.31 1.89
C ASN A 114 9.15 -15.11 1.02
N ALA A 115 10.11 -14.28 0.65
CA ALA A 115 9.87 -13.07 -0.13
C ALA A 115 9.77 -13.38 -1.63
N ALA A 116 8.71 -12.92 -2.28
CA ALA A 116 8.69 -12.70 -3.72
C ALA A 116 9.60 -11.54 -4.08
N GLN A 117 10.33 -11.62 -5.20
CA GLN A 117 11.30 -10.62 -5.61
C GLN A 117 11.03 -10.14 -7.03
N PHE A 118 10.98 -8.82 -7.18
CA PHE A 118 10.77 -8.11 -8.43
C PHE A 118 11.98 -7.23 -8.68
N GLU A 119 12.63 -7.41 -9.80
CA GLU A 119 13.70 -6.53 -10.25
C GLU A 119 13.12 -5.48 -11.21
N PHE A 120 13.53 -4.24 -11.02
CA PHE A 120 13.19 -3.12 -11.88
C PHE A 120 14.49 -2.53 -12.46
N SER A 121 14.54 -2.40 -13.79
CA SER A 121 15.71 -1.92 -14.50
C SER A 121 15.29 -1.01 -15.66
N LYS A 122 16.27 -0.35 -16.30
CA LYS A 122 16.04 0.54 -17.48
C LYS A 122 15.03 1.66 -17.24
N LEU A 123 14.76 2.00 -15.98
CA LEU A 123 13.78 3.04 -15.63
C LEU A 123 14.22 4.45 -16.09
N GLY A 124 15.52 4.68 -16.29
CA GLY A 124 16.03 5.98 -16.71
C GLY A 124 15.61 6.41 -18.13
N GLY A 125 15.16 5.47 -18.96
CA GLY A 125 14.66 5.75 -20.31
C GLY A 125 13.16 6.07 -20.38
N LEU A 126 12.45 6.02 -19.24
CA LEU A 126 11.03 6.32 -19.19
C LEU A 126 10.76 7.83 -19.30
N ASP A 127 9.59 8.18 -19.86
CA ASP A 127 9.14 9.56 -19.92
C ASP A 127 8.94 10.12 -18.50
N ARG A 128 9.57 11.25 -18.23
CA ARG A 128 9.59 11.89 -16.92
C ARG A 128 8.28 12.58 -16.54
N SER A 129 7.45 12.89 -17.50
CA SER A 129 6.13 13.50 -17.28
C SER A 129 5.04 12.48 -16.91
N THR A 130 5.34 11.20 -17.11
CA THR A 130 4.39 10.10 -16.99
C THR A 130 4.60 9.32 -15.69
N THR A 131 3.50 8.99 -14.99
CA THR A 131 3.50 8.04 -13.89
C THR A 131 3.33 6.64 -14.45
N TYR A 132 4.18 5.71 -14.04
CA TYR A 132 4.09 4.31 -14.42
C TYR A 132 3.65 3.47 -13.24
N VAL A 133 2.86 2.43 -13.48
CA VAL A 133 2.42 1.49 -12.45
C VAL A 133 2.58 0.05 -12.93
N LEU A 134 3.12 -0.82 -12.06
CA LEU A 134 3.07 -2.26 -12.23
C LEU A 134 2.14 -2.84 -11.16
N PRO A 135 0.90 -3.19 -11.52
CA PRO A 135 0.02 -3.95 -10.64
C PRO A 135 0.49 -5.41 -10.54
N VAL A 136 0.48 -5.92 -9.31
CA VAL A 136 0.81 -7.31 -8.99
C VAL A 136 -0.34 -7.91 -8.19
N THR A 137 -0.69 -9.14 -8.45
CA THR A 137 -1.67 -9.93 -7.70
C THR A 137 -1.04 -11.21 -7.19
N VAL A 138 -1.58 -11.75 -6.12
CA VAL A 138 -1.20 -13.08 -5.64
C VAL A 138 -2.34 -14.06 -5.91
N GLU A 139 -1.99 -15.29 -6.30
CA GLU A 139 -2.89 -16.41 -6.45
C GLU A 139 -2.50 -17.51 -5.46
N CYS A 140 -3.48 -18.06 -4.77
CA CYS A 140 -3.30 -19.17 -3.84
C CYS A 140 -4.56 -20.02 -3.86
N ASN A 141 -4.37 -21.34 -4.05
CA ASN A 141 -5.47 -22.32 -4.03
C ASN A 141 -5.62 -23.01 -2.67
N ASP A 142 -4.61 -22.88 -1.81
CA ASP A 142 -4.55 -23.59 -0.54
C ASP A 142 -5.33 -22.91 0.59
N ILE A 143 -5.56 -21.60 0.46
CA ILE A 143 -6.26 -20.78 1.43
C ILE A 143 -6.98 -19.61 0.73
N GLU A 144 -8.07 -19.14 1.31
CA GLU A 144 -8.78 -17.97 0.81
C GLU A 144 -7.92 -16.69 0.95
N LEU A 145 -7.89 -15.88 -0.09
CA LEU A 145 -7.20 -14.59 -0.10
C LEU A 145 -8.13 -13.47 0.36
N LEU A 146 -7.60 -12.57 1.17
CA LEU A 146 -8.30 -11.33 1.53
C LEU A 146 -8.39 -10.42 0.29
N GLN A 147 -9.61 -10.26 -0.24
CA GLN A 147 -9.83 -9.59 -1.53
C GLN A 147 -9.32 -8.14 -1.57
N SER A 148 -9.38 -7.43 -0.43
CA SER A 148 -8.86 -6.06 -0.30
C SER A 148 -7.32 -5.98 -0.29
N ALA A 149 -6.62 -7.09 -0.03
CA ALA A 149 -5.17 -7.11 0.17
C ALA A 149 -4.46 -8.19 -0.68
N LYS A 150 -5.06 -8.61 -1.78
CA LYS A 150 -4.44 -9.55 -2.74
C LYS A 150 -3.70 -8.87 -3.88
N ASN A 151 -3.86 -7.54 -4.03
CA ASN A 151 -3.23 -6.76 -5.08
C ASN A 151 -2.26 -5.74 -4.48
N TYR A 152 -1.19 -5.47 -5.22
CA TYR A 152 -0.18 -4.50 -4.86
C TYR A 152 0.24 -3.69 -6.08
N TYR A 153 0.61 -2.41 -5.88
CA TYR A 153 0.96 -1.51 -6.98
C TYR A 153 2.35 -0.92 -6.77
N PHE A 154 3.29 -1.26 -7.64
CA PHE A 154 4.56 -0.57 -7.71
C PHE A 154 4.40 0.65 -8.61
N VAL A 155 4.58 1.84 -8.04
CA VAL A 155 4.40 3.12 -8.74
C VAL A 155 5.75 3.76 -8.95
N PHE A 156 6.01 4.22 -10.17
CA PHE A 156 7.25 4.87 -10.56
C PHE A 156 6.97 6.24 -11.12
N ARG A 157 7.65 7.25 -10.57
CA ARG A 157 7.62 8.62 -11.05
C ARG A 157 9.02 9.11 -11.25
N ALA A 158 9.26 9.87 -12.30
CA ALA A 158 10.52 10.58 -12.40
C ALA A 158 10.55 11.69 -11.36
N GLY A 159 11.63 11.80 -10.61
CA GLY A 159 11.90 12.97 -9.78
C GLY A 159 12.13 14.18 -10.68
N ALA A 160 11.64 15.34 -10.28
CA ALA A 160 12.07 16.59 -10.88
C ALA A 160 13.59 16.72 -10.66
N LEU A 161 14.37 16.67 -11.74
CA LEU A 161 15.77 17.07 -11.67
C LEU A 161 15.80 18.59 -11.65
N ILE A 162 15.96 19.15 -10.47
CA ILE A 162 16.32 20.57 -10.36
C ILE A 162 17.79 20.66 -10.76
N ASN A 163 18.04 20.90 -12.04
CA ASN A 163 19.40 21.03 -12.59
C ASN A 163 19.92 22.45 -12.43
N VAL A 164 19.05 23.40 -12.12
CA VAL A 164 19.41 24.81 -11.97
C VAL A 164 18.78 25.31 -10.67
N VAL A 165 19.62 25.73 -9.76
CA VAL A 165 19.23 26.46 -8.55
C VAL A 165 19.73 27.88 -8.68
N ALA A 166 18.92 28.84 -8.22
CA ALA A 166 19.38 30.23 -8.16
C ALA A 166 20.47 30.33 -7.07
N ASP A 167 21.66 30.74 -7.47
CA ASP A 167 22.71 31.11 -6.51
C ASP A 167 22.44 32.52 -5.97
N VAL A 168 21.97 32.56 -4.75
CA VAL A 168 21.68 33.82 -4.03
C VAL A 168 22.78 34.19 -3.03
N SER A 169 23.94 33.52 -3.07
CA SER A 169 25.06 33.80 -2.16
C SER A 169 25.60 35.22 -2.27
N ARG A 170 25.48 35.84 -3.45
CA ARG A 170 25.89 37.21 -3.75
C ARG A 170 24.78 38.11 -4.31
N ASN A 171 23.56 37.58 -4.36
CA ASN A 171 22.39 38.25 -4.91
C ASN A 171 21.19 38.03 -3.98
N TYR A 172 20.15 38.80 -4.21
CA TYR A 172 18.89 38.65 -3.50
C TYR A 172 17.75 38.54 -4.53
N LEU A 173 16.67 37.88 -4.11
CA LEU A 173 15.43 37.85 -4.89
C LEU A 173 14.60 39.06 -4.49
N GLN A 174 14.34 39.92 -5.45
CA GLN A 174 13.43 41.05 -5.26
C GLN A 174 12.05 40.62 -5.74
N VAL A 175 11.05 40.75 -4.85
CA VAL A 175 9.66 40.52 -5.23
C VAL A 175 9.08 41.84 -5.73
N ASP A 176 8.63 41.84 -6.97
CA ASP A 176 7.94 42.97 -7.57
C ASP A 176 6.44 42.89 -7.20
N TRP A 177 6.04 43.66 -6.22
CA TRP A 177 4.65 43.69 -5.74
C TRP A 177 3.81 44.55 -6.67
N LYS A 178 2.80 43.97 -7.30
CA LYS A 178 1.85 44.71 -8.16
C LYS A 178 1.04 45.77 -7.40
N THR A 179 0.87 45.58 -6.12
CA THR A 179 0.17 46.49 -5.20
C THR A 179 1.00 46.68 -3.93
N PRO A 180 2.05 47.52 -3.97
CA PRO A 180 2.95 47.75 -2.82
C PRO A 180 2.24 48.18 -1.56
N GLU A 181 1.11 48.86 -1.69
CA GLU A 181 0.32 49.38 -0.58
C GLU A 181 -0.24 48.26 0.32
N LEU A 182 -0.48 47.06 -0.25
CA LEU A 182 -0.98 45.93 0.51
C LEU A 182 0.08 45.28 1.40
N VAL A 183 1.35 45.57 1.17
CA VAL A 183 2.47 45.02 1.94
C VAL A 183 3.16 46.07 2.81
N THR A 184 2.67 47.30 2.79
CA THR A 184 3.10 48.36 3.68
C THR A 184 2.62 48.05 5.11
N ASP A 185 3.49 48.17 6.10
CA ASP A 185 3.21 47.91 7.52
C ASP A 185 2.96 46.41 7.89
N MET A 186 3.39 45.46 7.07
CA MET A 186 3.37 44.08 7.46
C MET A 186 4.24 43.83 8.68
N LYS A 187 3.63 43.31 9.76
CA LYS A 187 4.33 42.99 11.01
C LYS A 187 5.00 41.65 11.01
N GLN A 188 4.62 40.76 10.07
CA GLN A 188 5.12 39.43 9.97
C GLN A 188 5.06 38.96 8.52
N ILE A 189 6.13 38.32 8.04
CA ILE A 189 6.22 37.68 6.73
C ILE A 189 6.78 36.26 6.92
N THR A 190 6.19 35.27 6.26
CA THR A 190 6.72 33.93 6.20
C THR A 190 7.18 33.68 4.77
N MET A 191 8.42 33.22 4.61
CA MET A 191 8.97 32.79 3.31
C MET A 191 9.23 31.29 3.38
N GLU A 192 8.68 30.56 2.44
CA GLU A 192 8.95 29.12 2.27
C GLU A 192 9.69 28.93 0.96
N ALA A 193 10.82 28.25 1.02
CA ALA A 193 11.57 27.80 -0.16
C ALA A 193 11.65 26.27 -0.14
N LEU A 194 11.19 25.64 -1.19
CA LEU A 194 11.47 24.23 -1.46
C LEU A 194 12.87 24.13 -2.07
N ILE A 195 13.83 23.60 -1.30
CA ILE A 195 15.21 23.32 -1.70
C ILE A 195 15.36 21.85 -2.04
#